data_92aa7d5a19e27b15fd141f964663f2ab
#
_entry.id   92aa7d5a19e27b15fd141f964663f2ab
#
_cell.length_a   1.000
_cell.length_b   1.000
_cell.length_c   1.000
_cell.angle_alpha   90.00
_cell.angle_beta   90.00
_cell.angle_gamma   90.00
#
_symmetry.space_group_name_H-M   'P 1'
#
loop_
_entity.id
_entity.type
_entity.pdbx_description
1 polymer ?
#
loop_
_entity_poly.entity_id
_entity_poly.type
_entity_poly.pdbx_seq_one_letter_code
_entity_poly.pdbx_strand_id
1 'polypeptide(L)'
;TFFPDTLLQSYIAEALNNNHTFLQTIERISVARSQVRVGKGALLPDLSLGIDGGVQRFGEYTMDGVGNSTTNTPDLEKDKHIPDPYRNFNLGLNFQWEADIWGKLTDKKRSTVSRWMQSVEAMRLARTLLISEVGTHYFELIGLDKQRYVLREAILTARDAYNLTDELMKEGEVTRLSVDQFRSRRLKLEEMLLANEQQISEKERAIATLLGRLPFKVKRVSFETACSYEFPTDAGIPSQLLQYRPDIKAAELELLASKSDVSAARKAFFPSIVIGGNGGFNAFDLDKWFTAPASLVYNLGAGITAPIFKQNTIRALWNDAKSQQRIALLGYHETVLKAYEEVLNLITASSQMHQRKKLKEEESRIHHRSIYNANEMFKVGFAGYLDVLSADERFLDCELERIALNVESCKLHIMLYRALGGGSN
;
A
#
# COMPACT_ATOMS: atom_id res chain seq x y z
N THR A 1 23.67 -7.33 -1.26
CA THR A 1 22.63 -6.53 -1.94
C THR A 1 22.14 -7.30 -3.14
N PHE A 2 20.82 -7.46 -3.30
CA PHE A 2 20.21 -8.23 -4.41
C PHE A 2 20.51 -7.60 -5.79
N PHE A 3 20.50 -6.27 -5.87
CA PHE A 3 20.78 -5.55 -7.11
C PHE A 3 22.27 -5.19 -7.18
N PRO A 4 23.00 -5.63 -8.24
CA PRO A 4 24.42 -5.28 -8.40
C PRO A 4 24.66 -3.85 -8.89
N ASP A 5 23.66 -3.21 -9.53
CA ASP A 5 23.74 -1.87 -10.08
C ASP A 5 23.65 -0.79 -8.99
N THR A 6 24.70 0.02 -8.85
CA THR A 6 24.77 1.10 -7.86
C THR A 6 23.84 2.27 -8.17
N LEU A 7 23.54 2.55 -9.45
CA LEU A 7 22.55 3.56 -9.84
C LEU A 7 21.16 3.15 -9.42
N LEU A 8 20.77 1.91 -9.70
CA LEU A 8 19.48 1.36 -9.27
C LEU A 8 19.37 1.37 -7.74
N GLN A 9 20.44 0.98 -7.01
CA GLN A 9 20.45 1.06 -5.55
C GLN A 9 20.20 2.47 -5.04
N SER A 10 20.81 3.48 -5.67
CA SER A 10 20.61 4.89 -5.29
C SER A 10 19.15 5.33 -5.52
N TYR A 11 18.54 4.95 -6.64
CA TYR A 11 17.13 5.25 -6.92
C TYR A 11 16.17 4.54 -5.94
N ILE A 12 16.44 3.28 -5.60
CA ILE A 12 15.68 2.57 -4.58
C ILE A 12 15.78 3.28 -3.22
N ALA A 13 16.97 3.70 -2.81
CA ALA A 13 17.16 4.43 -1.56
C ALA A 13 16.42 5.79 -1.58
N GLU A 14 16.47 6.51 -2.69
CA GLU A 14 15.74 7.77 -2.87
C GLU A 14 14.22 7.53 -2.82
N ALA A 15 13.70 6.51 -3.51
CA ALA A 15 12.29 6.16 -3.49
C ALA A 15 11.79 5.82 -2.08
N LEU A 16 12.54 5.02 -1.32
CA LEU A 16 12.18 4.66 0.05
C LEU A 16 12.13 5.86 1.01
N ASN A 17 12.89 6.91 0.71
CA ASN A 17 12.90 8.12 1.54
C ASN A 17 11.83 9.16 1.12
N ASN A 18 11.45 9.20 -0.15
CA ASN A 18 10.66 10.31 -0.70
C ASN A 18 9.31 9.88 -1.30
N ASN A 19 9.08 8.58 -1.54
CA ASN A 19 7.82 8.14 -2.15
C ASN A 19 6.64 8.44 -1.24
N HIS A 20 5.72 9.28 -1.69
CA HIS A 20 4.58 9.73 -0.89
C HIS A 20 3.65 8.60 -0.46
N THR A 21 3.41 7.60 -1.32
CA THR A 21 2.57 6.45 -0.98
C THR A 21 3.22 5.59 0.11
N PHE A 22 4.53 5.39 0.03
CA PHE A 22 5.28 4.67 1.06
C PHE A 22 5.30 5.44 2.39
N LEU A 23 5.55 6.76 2.37
CA LEU A 23 5.50 7.61 3.56
C LEU A 23 4.11 7.61 4.20
N GLN A 24 3.03 7.67 3.41
CA GLN A 24 1.67 7.51 3.94
C GLN A 24 1.47 6.16 4.64
N THR A 25 2.11 5.09 4.16
CA THR A 25 2.02 3.78 4.80
C THR A 25 2.73 3.78 6.16
N ILE A 26 3.85 4.52 6.29
CA ILE A 26 4.53 4.72 7.58
C ILE A 26 3.64 5.50 8.55
N GLU A 27 2.97 6.56 8.09
CA GLU A 27 2.03 7.32 8.93
C GLU A 27 0.83 6.48 9.39
N ARG A 28 0.37 5.53 8.60
CA ARG A 28 -0.68 4.58 9.02
C ARG A 28 -0.26 3.72 10.21
N ILE A 29 1.04 3.41 10.37
CA ILE A 29 1.56 2.74 11.58
C ILE A 29 1.39 3.65 12.81
N SER A 30 1.65 4.96 12.67
CA SER A 30 1.47 5.94 13.74
C SER A 30 0.00 6.06 14.15
N VAL A 31 -0.91 6.06 13.18
CA VAL A 31 -2.36 6.01 13.43
C VAL A 31 -2.75 4.73 14.17
N ALA A 32 -2.33 3.57 13.69
CA ALA A 32 -2.62 2.29 14.35
C ALA A 32 -2.04 2.23 15.77
N ARG A 33 -0.84 2.78 15.98
CA ARG A 33 -0.22 2.90 17.31
C ARG A 33 -1.02 3.81 18.25
N SER A 34 -1.62 4.86 17.72
CA SER A 34 -2.52 5.73 18.49
C SER A 34 -3.79 4.99 18.94
N GLN A 35 -4.34 4.12 18.07
CA GLN A 35 -5.46 3.25 18.46
C GLN A 35 -5.09 2.26 19.58
N VAL A 36 -3.85 1.77 19.60
CA VAL A 36 -3.34 0.96 20.73
C VAL A 36 -3.33 1.77 22.02
N ARG A 37 -2.97 3.07 21.96
CA ARG A 37 -3.02 3.95 23.15
C ARG A 37 -4.46 4.12 23.64
N VAL A 38 -5.42 4.32 22.74
CA VAL A 38 -6.86 4.34 23.07
C VAL A 38 -7.29 3.04 23.74
N GLY A 39 -6.92 1.89 23.17
CA GLY A 39 -7.22 0.59 23.74
C GLY A 39 -6.57 0.33 25.11
N LYS A 40 -5.40 0.91 25.37
CA LYS A 40 -4.76 0.89 26.68
C LYS A 40 -5.45 1.85 27.66
N GLY A 41 -5.80 3.06 27.19
CA GLY A 41 -6.50 4.07 27.97
C GLY A 41 -7.85 3.60 28.47
N ALA A 42 -8.58 2.81 27.66
CA ALA A 42 -9.88 2.24 28.06
C ALA A 42 -9.82 1.30 29.28
N LEU A 43 -8.63 0.84 29.69
CA LEU A 43 -8.42 0.07 30.91
C LEU A 43 -8.16 0.94 32.14
N LEU A 44 -7.94 2.23 31.96
CA LEU A 44 -7.68 3.20 33.03
C LEU A 44 -8.95 3.98 33.34
N PRO A 45 -9.05 4.57 34.56
CA PRO A 45 -10.13 5.47 34.85
C PRO A 45 -10.09 6.73 33.96
N ASP A 46 -11.26 7.19 33.56
CA ASP A 46 -11.46 8.49 32.95
C ASP A 46 -11.59 9.56 34.06
N LEU A 47 -10.88 10.66 33.92
CA LEU A 47 -10.89 11.79 34.83
C LEU A 47 -11.26 13.05 34.04
N SER A 48 -12.32 13.71 34.48
CA SER A 48 -12.77 14.99 33.90
C SER A 48 -12.98 16.05 34.95
N LEU A 49 -12.59 17.27 34.65
CA LEU A 49 -12.90 18.44 35.45
C LEU A 49 -14.10 19.17 34.84
N GLY A 50 -15.17 19.29 35.59
CA GLY A 50 -16.36 20.03 35.20
C GLY A 50 -16.51 21.33 36.02
N ILE A 51 -16.89 22.40 35.36
CA ILE A 51 -17.32 23.66 35.99
C ILE A 51 -18.69 23.97 35.43
N ASP A 52 -19.69 23.95 36.29
CA ASP A 52 -21.07 24.15 35.90
C ASP A 52 -21.68 25.31 36.71
N GLY A 53 -22.44 26.15 36.04
CA GLY A 53 -23.24 27.17 36.67
C GLY A 53 -24.66 27.13 36.12
N GLY A 54 -25.66 27.10 36.99
CA GLY A 54 -27.05 27.03 36.60
C GLY A 54 -27.97 27.86 37.48
N VAL A 55 -29.11 28.28 36.93
CA VAL A 55 -30.20 28.93 37.66
C VAL A 55 -31.48 28.15 37.33
N GLN A 56 -32.20 27.72 38.34
CA GLN A 56 -33.43 26.96 38.21
C GLN A 56 -34.50 27.51 39.14
N ARG A 57 -35.71 27.75 38.67
CA ARG A 57 -36.87 28.06 39.47
C ARG A 57 -37.74 26.84 39.57
N PHE A 58 -38.00 26.42 40.79
CA PHE A 58 -38.94 25.34 41.10
C PHE A 58 -40.36 25.89 41.19
N GLY A 59 -41.34 25.17 40.67
CA GLY A 59 -42.74 25.54 40.78
C GLY A 59 -43.24 25.34 42.23
N GLU A 60 -44.11 26.23 42.71
CA GLU A 60 -44.62 26.21 44.08
C GLU A 60 -45.33 24.93 44.49
N TYR A 61 -45.85 24.20 43.50
CA TYR A 61 -46.58 22.88 43.72
C TYR A 61 -45.67 21.67 43.45
N THR A 62 -44.34 21.86 43.34
CA THR A 62 -43.40 20.74 43.25
C THR A 62 -42.77 20.47 44.63
N MET A 63 -42.23 19.25 44.81
CA MET A 63 -41.59 18.86 46.06
C MET A 63 -40.42 19.81 46.39
N ASP A 64 -39.59 20.18 45.43
CA ASP A 64 -38.47 21.09 45.62
C ASP A 64 -38.94 22.51 45.88
N GLY A 65 -40.02 22.99 45.23
CA GLY A 65 -40.56 24.34 45.48
C GLY A 65 -41.15 24.47 46.86
N VAL A 66 -41.92 23.50 47.31
CA VAL A 66 -42.44 23.45 48.70
C VAL A 66 -41.26 23.32 49.67
N GLY A 67 -40.26 22.46 49.39
CA GLY A 67 -39.09 22.26 50.21
C GLY A 67 -38.28 23.58 50.37
N ASN A 68 -38.01 24.28 49.29
CA ASN A 68 -37.29 25.57 49.34
C ASN A 68 -38.04 26.64 50.17
N SER A 69 -39.36 26.71 50.00
CA SER A 69 -40.16 27.73 50.75
C SER A 69 -40.29 27.40 52.23
N THR A 70 -40.31 26.15 52.63
CA THR A 70 -40.46 25.73 54.02
C THR A 70 -39.12 25.61 54.78
N THR A 71 -38.00 25.46 54.06
CA THR A 71 -36.66 25.35 54.68
C THR A 71 -36.09 26.69 55.16
N ASN A 72 -36.42 27.78 54.48
CA ASN A 72 -35.98 29.11 54.84
C ASN A 72 -36.72 29.69 56.07
N THR A 73 -36.47 29.13 57.23
CA THR A 73 -37.08 29.57 58.49
C THR A 73 -36.33 30.76 59.07
N PRO A 74 -36.95 31.61 59.89
CA PRO A 74 -36.29 32.77 60.51
C PRO A 74 -35.07 32.42 61.37
N ASP A 75 -35.00 31.19 61.87
CA ASP A 75 -33.91 30.72 62.75
C ASP A 75 -32.70 30.22 61.93
N LEU A 76 -32.82 30.09 60.59
CA LEU A 76 -31.71 29.73 59.73
C LEU A 76 -30.78 30.93 59.47
N GLU A 77 -29.49 30.71 59.56
CA GLU A 77 -28.50 31.72 59.20
C GLU A 77 -28.74 32.23 57.76
N LYS A 78 -28.75 33.53 57.54
CA LYS A 78 -29.11 34.15 56.25
C LYS A 78 -28.23 33.69 55.07
N ASP A 79 -26.99 33.32 55.32
CA ASP A 79 -26.05 32.80 54.32
C ASP A 79 -26.30 31.33 53.96
N LYS A 80 -27.22 30.66 54.66
CA LYS A 80 -27.69 29.30 54.36
C LYS A 80 -29.10 29.29 53.74
N HIS A 81 -29.73 30.47 53.54
CA HIS A 81 -31.02 30.54 52.85
C HIS A 81 -30.90 30.13 51.40
N ILE A 82 -31.80 29.22 50.97
CA ILE A 82 -31.86 28.74 49.58
C ILE A 82 -32.42 29.89 48.73
N PRO A 83 -31.70 30.36 47.69
CA PRO A 83 -32.19 31.45 46.84
C PRO A 83 -33.34 30.98 45.93
N ASP A 84 -34.31 31.86 45.66
CA ASP A 84 -35.33 31.65 44.63
C ASP A 84 -35.21 32.79 43.59
N PRO A 85 -34.82 32.50 42.36
CA PRO A 85 -34.53 31.16 41.79
C PRO A 85 -33.24 30.53 42.38
N TYR A 86 -33.25 29.20 42.49
CA TYR A 86 -32.12 28.38 42.96
C TYR A 86 -30.94 28.54 41.99
N ARG A 87 -29.80 28.94 42.52
CA ARG A 87 -28.53 29.01 41.82
C ARG A 87 -27.66 27.82 42.20
N ASN A 88 -26.92 27.28 41.27
CA ASN A 88 -26.01 26.16 41.51
C ASN A 88 -24.68 26.39 40.82
N PHE A 89 -23.61 26.48 41.58
CA PHE A 89 -22.24 26.60 41.08
C PHE A 89 -21.47 25.37 41.51
N ASN A 90 -20.99 24.61 40.55
CA ASN A 90 -20.28 23.37 40.77
C ASN A 90 -18.91 23.38 40.10
N LEU A 91 -17.88 23.00 40.85
CA LEU A 91 -16.56 22.68 40.35
C LEU A 91 -16.21 21.30 40.86
N GLY A 92 -16.11 20.31 39.96
CA GLY A 92 -15.90 18.96 40.39
C GLY A 92 -14.99 18.16 39.47
N LEU A 93 -14.18 17.29 40.07
CA LEU A 93 -13.48 16.22 39.44
C LEU A 93 -14.42 15.00 39.38
N ASN A 94 -14.75 14.57 38.14
CA ASN A 94 -15.51 13.35 37.92
C ASN A 94 -14.53 12.26 37.52
N PHE A 95 -14.71 11.09 38.09
CA PHE A 95 -13.96 9.93 37.68
C PHE A 95 -14.92 8.76 37.35
N GLN A 96 -14.60 8.00 36.30
CA GLN A 96 -15.34 6.82 35.91
C GLN A 96 -14.40 5.72 35.41
N TRP A 97 -14.58 4.51 35.88
CA TRP A 97 -13.76 3.39 35.52
C TRP A 97 -14.60 2.12 35.34
N GLU A 98 -14.49 1.46 34.19
CA GLU A 98 -15.05 0.14 33.97
C GLU A 98 -13.99 -0.91 34.36
N ALA A 99 -14.29 -1.70 35.40
CA ALA A 99 -13.42 -2.80 35.81
C ALA A 99 -13.53 -3.95 34.80
N ASP A 100 -12.43 -4.28 34.11
CA ASP A 100 -12.40 -5.29 33.05
C ASP A 100 -12.32 -6.73 33.57
N ILE A 101 -13.27 -7.15 34.42
CA ILE A 101 -13.28 -8.46 35.08
C ILE A 101 -13.37 -9.60 34.06
N TRP A 102 -14.15 -9.41 33.02
CA TRP A 102 -14.36 -10.40 31.96
C TRP A 102 -13.31 -10.33 30.86
N GLY A 103 -12.47 -9.32 30.85
CA GLY A 103 -11.47 -9.10 29.82
C GLY A 103 -12.02 -8.59 28.47
N LYS A 104 -13.18 -7.92 28.47
CA LYS A 104 -13.77 -7.29 27.28
C LYS A 104 -12.85 -6.22 26.70
N LEU A 105 -12.40 -5.31 27.56
CA LEU A 105 -11.51 -4.22 27.17
C LEU A 105 -10.11 -4.72 26.83
N THR A 106 -9.64 -5.74 27.56
CA THR A 106 -8.39 -6.44 27.27
C THR A 106 -8.40 -7.07 25.87
N ASP A 107 -9.49 -7.72 25.46
CA ASP A 107 -9.61 -8.30 24.12
C ASP A 107 -9.69 -7.21 23.04
N LYS A 108 -10.40 -6.10 23.28
CA LYS A 108 -10.37 -4.93 22.38
C LYS A 108 -8.95 -4.39 22.22
N LYS A 109 -8.18 -4.25 23.30
CA LYS A 109 -6.77 -3.86 23.24
C LYS A 109 -5.93 -4.87 22.44
N ARG A 110 -6.15 -6.18 22.63
CA ARG A 110 -5.45 -7.22 21.85
C ARG A 110 -5.73 -7.09 20.36
N SER A 111 -6.98 -6.86 19.99
CA SER A 111 -7.38 -6.62 18.59
C SER A 111 -6.64 -5.40 18.01
N THR A 112 -6.61 -4.27 18.72
CA THR A 112 -5.87 -3.08 18.24
C THR A 112 -4.37 -3.30 18.14
N VAL A 113 -3.77 -4.09 19.04
CA VAL A 113 -2.34 -4.45 18.96
C VAL A 113 -2.06 -5.32 17.74
N SER A 114 -2.91 -6.31 17.44
CA SER A 114 -2.77 -7.15 16.24
C SER A 114 -2.89 -6.32 14.97
N ARG A 115 -3.82 -5.37 14.88
CA ARG A 115 -3.95 -4.43 13.74
C ARG A 115 -2.77 -3.47 13.62
N TRP A 116 -2.19 -3.05 14.73
CA TRP A 116 -0.94 -2.29 14.68
C TRP A 116 0.21 -3.12 14.11
N MET A 117 0.39 -4.38 14.54
CA MET A 117 1.37 -5.29 13.96
C MET A 117 1.09 -5.55 12.47
N GLN A 118 -0.17 -5.72 12.08
CA GLN A 118 -0.61 -5.83 10.69
C GLN A 118 -0.16 -4.62 9.86
N SER A 119 -0.28 -3.40 10.39
CA SER A 119 0.17 -2.18 9.70
C SER A 119 1.68 -2.14 9.48
N VAL A 120 2.46 -2.75 10.37
CA VAL A 120 3.91 -2.91 10.20
C VAL A 120 4.23 -3.88 9.05
N GLU A 121 3.52 -5.01 8.98
CA GLU A 121 3.69 -5.95 7.86
C GLU A 121 3.22 -5.34 6.53
N ALA A 122 2.15 -4.55 6.54
CA ALA A 122 1.69 -3.80 5.36
C ALA A 122 2.75 -2.79 4.86
N MET A 123 3.50 -2.15 5.76
CA MET A 123 4.63 -1.28 5.40
C MET A 123 5.77 -2.10 4.76
N ARG A 124 6.09 -3.28 5.31
CA ARG A 124 7.09 -4.17 4.72
C ARG A 124 6.71 -4.61 3.32
N LEU A 125 5.44 -4.95 3.11
CA LEU A 125 4.89 -5.27 1.79
C LEU A 125 5.03 -4.07 0.83
N ALA A 126 4.62 -2.88 1.26
CA ALA A 126 4.73 -1.65 0.45
C ALA A 126 6.18 -1.34 0.07
N ARG A 127 7.13 -1.55 1.00
CA ARG A 127 8.57 -1.43 0.73
C ARG A 127 9.02 -2.38 -0.38
N THR A 128 8.65 -3.66 -0.29
CA THR A 128 9.02 -4.67 -1.29
C THR A 128 8.41 -4.37 -2.66
N LEU A 129 7.14 -3.93 -2.68
CA LEU A 129 6.46 -3.52 -3.91
C LEU A 129 7.13 -2.32 -4.56
N LEU A 130 7.48 -1.28 -3.79
CA LEU A 130 8.16 -0.09 -4.29
C LEU A 130 9.53 -0.43 -4.89
N ILE A 131 10.32 -1.28 -4.21
CA ILE A 131 11.61 -1.76 -4.72
C ILE A 131 11.43 -2.48 -6.06
N SER A 132 10.43 -3.37 -6.15
CA SER A 132 10.12 -4.12 -7.37
C SER A 132 9.69 -3.22 -8.51
N GLU A 133 8.89 -2.20 -8.24
CA GLU A 133 8.35 -1.28 -9.25
C GLU A 133 9.46 -0.38 -9.82
N VAL A 134 10.31 0.19 -8.96
CA VAL A 134 11.48 0.96 -9.39
C VAL A 134 12.42 0.10 -10.25
N GLY A 135 12.74 -1.12 -9.81
CA GLY A 135 13.58 -2.05 -10.55
C GLY A 135 12.98 -2.44 -11.90
N THR A 136 11.68 -2.72 -11.94
CA THR A 136 10.97 -3.08 -13.18
C THR A 136 11.04 -1.96 -14.21
N HIS A 137 10.69 -0.73 -13.83
CA HIS A 137 10.77 0.43 -14.75
C HIS A 137 12.19 0.75 -15.18
N TYR A 138 13.17 0.56 -14.31
CA TYR A 138 14.58 0.77 -14.63
C TYR A 138 15.07 -0.20 -15.73
N PHE A 139 14.77 -1.50 -15.61
CA PHE A 139 15.17 -2.47 -16.65
C PHE A 139 14.34 -2.31 -17.92
N GLU A 140 13.08 -1.90 -17.84
CA GLU A 140 12.28 -1.55 -19.02
C GLU A 140 12.91 -0.38 -19.79
N LEU A 141 13.39 0.66 -19.08
CA LEU A 141 14.10 1.77 -19.71
C LEU A 141 15.38 1.34 -20.43
N ILE A 142 16.17 0.45 -19.82
CA ILE A 142 17.39 -0.10 -20.44
C ILE A 142 17.02 -0.85 -21.74
N GLY A 143 15.95 -1.62 -21.74
CA GLY A 143 15.45 -2.30 -22.92
C GLY A 143 15.00 -1.34 -24.02
N LEU A 144 14.26 -0.30 -23.66
CA LEU A 144 13.79 0.73 -24.59
C LEU A 144 14.97 1.53 -25.22
N ASP A 145 16.01 1.80 -24.46
CA ASP A 145 17.22 2.42 -25.03
C ASP A 145 17.91 1.52 -26.08
N LYS A 146 17.97 0.21 -25.81
CA LYS A 146 18.52 -0.75 -26.78
C LYS A 146 17.64 -0.84 -28.02
N GLN A 147 16.32 -0.86 -27.85
CA GLN A 147 15.38 -0.83 -28.98
C GLN A 147 15.54 0.46 -29.79
N ARG A 148 15.67 1.63 -29.15
CA ARG A 148 15.95 2.90 -29.82
C ARG A 148 17.22 2.84 -30.66
N TYR A 149 18.29 2.25 -30.12
CA TYR A 149 19.54 2.09 -30.86
C TYR A 149 19.33 1.22 -32.11
N VAL A 150 18.70 0.05 -31.96
CA VAL A 150 18.42 -0.89 -33.06
C VAL A 150 17.53 -0.23 -34.12
N LEU A 151 16.48 0.50 -33.73
CA LEU A 151 15.59 1.20 -34.65
C LEU A 151 16.33 2.30 -35.45
N ARG A 152 17.23 3.04 -34.81
CA ARG A 152 18.05 4.06 -35.50
C ARG A 152 18.96 3.45 -36.54
N GLU A 153 19.63 2.35 -36.24
CA GLU A 153 20.44 1.60 -37.22
C GLU A 153 19.59 1.09 -38.38
N ALA A 154 18.39 0.51 -38.08
CA ALA A 154 17.47 0.04 -39.10
C ALA A 154 16.95 1.17 -40.02
N ILE A 155 16.71 2.37 -39.46
CA ILE A 155 16.30 3.56 -40.25
C ILE A 155 17.40 3.98 -41.20
N LEU A 156 18.67 3.97 -40.74
CA LEU A 156 19.83 4.29 -41.62
C LEU A 156 19.89 3.31 -42.78
N THR A 157 19.85 2.01 -42.49
CA THR A 157 19.85 0.94 -43.52
C THR A 157 18.70 1.09 -44.50
N ALA A 158 17.47 1.32 -44.01
CA ALA A 158 16.28 1.51 -44.83
C ALA A 158 16.35 2.76 -45.69
N ARG A 159 16.98 3.84 -45.21
CA ARG A 159 17.25 5.07 -45.99
C ARG A 159 18.20 4.81 -47.14
N ASP A 160 19.29 4.11 -46.86
CA ASP A 160 20.29 3.76 -47.89
C ASP A 160 19.71 2.87 -48.95
N ALA A 161 18.91 1.85 -48.54
CA ALA A 161 18.19 0.97 -49.46
C ALA A 161 17.16 1.73 -50.31
N TYR A 162 16.43 2.68 -49.74
CA TYR A 162 15.49 3.55 -50.47
C TYR A 162 16.25 4.40 -51.53
N ASN A 163 17.35 5.03 -51.17
CA ASN A 163 18.13 5.89 -52.08
C ASN A 163 18.68 5.06 -53.24
N LEU A 164 19.27 3.91 -52.97
CA LEU A 164 19.77 3.01 -53.99
C LEU A 164 18.65 2.54 -54.95
N THR A 165 17.48 2.16 -54.40
CA THR A 165 16.36 1.68 -55.23
C THR A 165 15.78 2.84 -56.08
N ASP A 166 15.79 4.08 -55.60
CA ASP A 166 15.33 5.25 -56.34
C ASP A 166 16.29 5.55 -57.53
N GLU A 167 17.59 5.37 -57.34
CA GLU A 167 18.59 5.49 -58.40
C GLU A 167 18.41 4.39 -59.48
N LEU A 168 18.29 3.11 -59.06
CA LEU A 168 18.04 1.99 -59.94
C LEU A 168 16.73 2.15 -60.73
N MET A 169 15.72 2.76 -60.16
CA MET A 169 14.45 3.06 -60.87
C MET A 169 14.71 4.09 -61.99
N LYS A 170 15.56 5.12 -61.77
CA LYS A 170 15.87 6.13 -62.80
C LYS A 170 16.64 5.49 -63.99
N GLU A 171 17.42 4.43 -63.71
CA GLU A 171 18.12 3.67 -64.71
C GLU A 171 17.22 2.60 -65.38
N GLY A 172 15.98 2.42 -64.93
CA GLY A 172 15.03 1.48 -65.48
C GLY A 172 15.19 0.03 -65.00
N GLU A 173 16.00 -0.22 -64.00
CA GLU A 173 16.35 -1.53 -63.49
C GLU A 173 15.29 -2.10 -62.50
N VAL A 174 14.57 -1.20 -61.80
CA VAL A 174 13.50 -1.58 -60.83
C VAL A 174 12.23 -0.78 -61.03
N THR A 175 11.12 -1.33 -60.51
CA THR A 175 9.81 -0.68 -60.66
C THR A 175 9.56 0.40 -59.59
N ARG A 176 8.63 1.29 -59.88
CA ARG A 176 8.13 2.26 -58.88
C ARG A 176 7.60 1.60 -57.60
N LEU A 177 7.00 0.41 -57.73
CA LEU A 177 6.51 -0.36 -56.62
C LEU A 177 7.62 -0.68 -55.62
N SER A 178 8.82 -1.03 -56.09
CA SER A 178 9.99 -1.33 -55.26
C SER A 178 10.37 -0.09 -54.40
N VAL A 179 10.44 1.08 -55.03
CA VAL A 179 10.77 2.34 -54.36
C VAL A 179 9.73 2.67 -53.26
N ASP A 180 8.44 2.52 -53.59
CA ASP A 180 7.36 2.83 -52.66
C ASP A 180 7.35 1.86 -51.46
N GLN A 181 7.79 0.59 -51.63
CA GLN A 181 7.92 -0.36 -50.51
C GLN A 181 9.08 -0.01 -49.56
N PHE A 182 10.25 0.33 -50.07
CA PHE A 182 11.35 0.82 -49.20
C PHE A 182 11.03 2.13 -48.53
N ARG A 183 10.32 3.03 -49.21
CA ARG A 183 9.82 4.26 -48.63
C ARG A 183 8.83 3.98 -47.47
N SER A 184 7.88 3.07 -47.71
CA SER A 184 6.91 2.65 -46.68
C SER A 184 7.63 2.02 -45.48
N ARG A 185 8.60 1.15 -45.71
CA ARG A 185 9.44 0.55 -44.66
C ARG A 185 10.12 1.59 -43.80
N ARG A 186 10.77 2.58 -44.41
CA ARG A 186 11.43 3.68 -43.69
C ARG A 186 10.43 4.45 -42.82
N LEU A 187 9.27 4.82 -43.36
CA LEU A 187 8.24 5.57 -42.61
C LEU A 187 7.71 4.76 -41.42
N LYS A 188 7.53 3.42 -41.59
CA LYS A 188 7.16 2.52 -40.51
C LYS A 188 8.20 2.51 -39.39
N LEU A 189 9.47 2.46 -39.71
CA LEU A 189 10.57 2.47 -38.74
C LEU A 189 10.67 3.83 -38.00
N GLU A 190 10.49 4.94 -38.71
CA GLU A 190 10.45 6.28 -38.12
C GLU A 190 9.29 6.41 -37.12
N GLU A 191 8.11 5.89 -37.45
CA GLU A 191 6.95 5.83 -36.54
C GLU A 191 7.27 4.99 -35.31
N MET A 192 7.85 3.78 -35.47
CA MET A 192 8.26 2.93 -34.35
C MET A 192 9.27 3.62 -33.42
N LEU A 193 10.19 4.43 -33.99
CA LEU A 193 11.15 5.20 -33.19
C LEU A 193 10.45 6.25 -32.34
N LEU A 194 9.49 6.99 -32.92
CA LEU A 194 8.71 8.00 -32.18
C LEU A 194 7.91 7.36 -31.05
N ALA A 195 7.27 6.21 -31.30
CA ALA A 195 6.56 5.46 -30.26
C ALA A 195 7.50 4.99 -29.15
N ASN A 196 8.69 4.51 -29.48
CA ASN A 196 9.71 4.13 -28.51
C ASN A 196 10.19 5.33 -27.65
N GLU A 197 10.45 6.48 -28.27
CA GLU A 197 10.84 7.71 -27.54
C GLU A 197 9.74 8.23 -26.62
N GLN A 198 8.47 8.08 -26.99
CA GLN A 198 7.34 8.33 -26.12
C GLN A 198 7.37 7.40 -24.90
N GLN A 199 7.53 6.10 -25.10
CA GLN A 199 7.61 5.11 -24.01
C GLN A 199 8.76 5.39 -23.06
N ILE A 200 9.95 5.76 -23.57
CA ILE A 200 11.10 6.19 -22.74
C ILE A 200 10.69 7.35 -21.84
N SER A 201 10.05 8.37 -22.42
CA SER A 201 9.61 9.55 -21.67
C SER A 201 8.56 9.22 -20.60
N GLU A 202 7.66 8.29 -20.91
CA GLU A 202 6.64 7.81 -19.95
C GLU A 202 7.28 7.05 -18.78
N LYS A 203 8.24 6.16 -19.06
CA LYS A 203 8.95 5.40 -18.03
C LYS A 203 9.85 6.28 -17.16
N GLU A 204 10.52 7.29 -17.75
CA GLU A 204 11.29 8.28 -16.97
C GLU A 204 10.38 9.08 -16.02
N ARG A 205 9.18 9.48 -16.47
CA ARG A 205 8.19 10.14 -15.61
C ARG A 205 7.67 9.21 -14.51
N ALA A 206 7.41 7.94 -14.82
CA ALA A 206 6.99 6.95 -13.83
C ALA A 206 8.04 6.79 -12.72
N ILE A 207 9.32 6.64 -13.08
CA ILE A 207 10.41 6.58 -12.10
C ILE A 207 10.47 7.89 -11.29
N ALA A 208 10.38 9.07 -11.92
CA ALA A 208 10.38 10.34 -11.21
C ALA A 208 9.26 10.43 -10.17
N THR A 209 8.05 9.95 -10.50
CA THR A 209 6.92 9.86 -9.58
C THR A 209 7.21 8.92 -8.41
N LEU A 210 7.80 7.75 -8.66
CA LEU A 210 8.19 6.81 -7.61
C LEU A 210 9.25 7.39 -6.67
N LEU A 211 10.16 8.22 -7.21
CA LEU A 211 11.17 8.94 -6.43
C LEU A 211 10.63 10.19 -5.70
N GLY A 212 9.35 10.54 -5.90
CA GLY A 212 8.74 11.70 -5.28
C GLY A 212 9.27 13.04 -5.78
N ARG A 213 9.72 13.12 -7.05
CA ARG A 213 10.27 14.35 -7.62
C ARG A 213 9.76 14.67 -9.03
N LEU A 214 10.08 15.87 -9.52
CA LEU A 214 9.72 16.29 -10.88
C LEU A 214 10.45 15.45 -11.94
N PRO A 215 9.90 15.36 -13.17
CA PRO A 215 10.50 14.61 -14.28
C PRO A 215 11.95 15.00 -14.56
N PHE A 216 12.81 14.01 -14.77
CA PHE A 216 14.22 14.18 -15.09
C PHE A 216 14.70 13.03 -15.99
N LYS A 217 15.89 13.18 -16.58
CA LYS A 217 16.51 12.08 -17.33
C LYS A 217 17.17 11.09 -16.38
N VAL A 218 16.65 9.86 -16.40
CA VAL A 218 17.14 8.77 -15.55
C VAL A 218 18.47 8.26 -16.11
N LYS A 219 19.55 8.34 -15.33
CA LYS A 219 20.84 7.72 -15.68
C LYS A 219 20.73 6.21 -15.48
N ARG A 220 21.31 5.44 -16.39
CA ARG A 220 21.24 3.99 -16.39
C ARG A 220 22.45 3.35 -17.05
N VAL A 221 22.72 2.11 -16.73
CA VAL A 221 23.80 1.32 -17.34
C VAL A 221 23.41 0.88 -18.75
N SER A 222 24.39 0.39 -19.51
CA SER A 222 24.11 -0.16 -20.85
C SER A 222 23.32 -1.47 -20.76
N PHE A 223 22.64 -1.82 -21.85
CA PHE A 223 21.88 -3.08 -21.95
C PHE A 223 22.79 -4.30 -21.77
N GLU A 224 23.99 -4.26 -22.32
CA GLU A 224 24.98 -5.34 -22.23
C GLU A 224 25.42 -5.56 -20.78
N THR A 225 25.67 -4.49 -20.04
CA THR A 225 26.00 -4.53 -18.60
C THR A 225 24.82 -5.11 -17.80
N ALA A 226 23.59 -4.67 -18.08
CA ALA A 226 22.42 -5.17 -17.39
C ALA A 226 22.16 -6.66 -17.64
N CYS A 227 22.43 -7.14 -18.87
CA CYS A 227 22.30 -8.56 -19.22
C CYS A 227 23.37 -9.47 -18.60
N SER A 228 24.53 -8.91 -18.18
CA SER A 228 25.59 -9.66 -17.51
C SER A 228 25.36 -9.88 -16.02
N TYR A 229 24.30 -9.27 -15.45
CA TYR A 229 24.01 -9.41 -14.03
C TYR A 229 23.52 -10.83 -13.70
N GLU A 230 24.21 -11.45 -12.74
CA GLU A 230 23.78 -12.70 -12.13
C GLU A 230 22.92 -12.38 -10.90
N PHE A 231 21.69 -12.86 -10.93
CA PHE A 231 20.79 -12.73 -9.80
C PHE A 231 20.79 -14.02 -9.00
N PRO A 232 20.79 -13.95 -7.64
CA PRO A 232 20.67 -15.15 -6.81
C PRO A 232 19.38 -15.90 -7.14
N THR A 233 19.51 -17.15 -7.56
CA THR A 233 18.39 -18.01 -7.97
C THR A 233 17.94 -18.99 -6.90
N ASP A 234 18.51 -18.90 -5.68
CA ASP A 234 18.11 -19.80 -4.57
C ASP A 234 16.67 -19.51 -4.16
N ALA A 235 15.75 -20.09 -4.93
CA ALA A 235 14.35 -20.17 -4.54
C ALA A 235 14.27 -21.15 -3.36
N GLY A 236 14.14 -20.62 -2.14
CA GLY A 236 13.94 -21.42 -0.93
C GLY A 236 12.72 -22.36 -1.07
N ILE A 237 12.61 -23.31 -0.14
CA ILE A 237 11.52 -24.29 -0.14
C ILE A 237 10.17 -23.55 0.04
N PRO A 238 9.11 -23.89 -0.72
CA PRO A 238 7.80 -23.22 -0.66
C PRO A 238 7.21 -23.09 0.76
N SER A 239 7.51 -24.02 1.66
CA SER A 239 7.05 -23.97 3.04
C SER A 239 7.65 -22.81 3.87
N GLN A 240 8.84 -22.32 3.52
CA GLN A 240 9.47 -21.17 4.17
C GLN A 240 8.82 -19.85 3.77
N LEU A 241 8.11 -19.79 2.63
CA LEU A 241 7.40 -18.61 2.16
C LEU A 241 6.36 -18.09 3.17
N LEU A 242 5.68 -19.00 3.86
CA LEU A 242 4.69 -18.66 4.88
C LEU A 242 5.28 -17.83 6.03
N GLN A 243 6.59 -18.00 6.30
CA GLN A 243 7.25 -17.30 7.40
C GLN A 243 7.79 -15.92 7.02
N TYR A 244 8.10 -15.68 5.74
CA TYR A 244 8.81 -14.46 5.32
C TYR A 244 7.94 -13.47 4.57
N ARG A 245 6.79 -13.88 4.01
CA ARG A 245 5.92 -12.98 3.24
C ARG A 245 5.11 -12.04 4.14
N PRO A 246 5.27 -10.72 3.99
CA PRO A 246 4.55 -9.75 4.80
C PRO A 246 3.04 -9.75 4.57
N ASP A 247 2.56 -10.08 3.36
CA ASP A 247 1.13 -10.17 3.03
C ASP A 247 0.44 -11.31 3.79
N ILE A 248 1.08 -12.48 3.88
CA ILE A 248 0.57 -13.63 4.64
C ILE A 248 0.52 -13.29 6.14
N LYS A 249 1.61 -12.70 6.67
CA LYS A 249 1.65 -12.26 8.07
C LYS A 249 0.60 -11.19 8.39
N ALA A 250 0.38 -10.25 7.48
CA ALA A 250 -0.66 -9.25 7.64
C ALA A 250 -2.07 -9.87 7.70
N ALA A 251 -2.35 -10.85 6.84
CA ALA A 251 -3.63 -11.57 6.83
C ALA A 251 -3.81 -12.42 8.09
N GLU A 252 -2.76 -13.08 8.59
CA GLU A 252 -2.78 -13.81 9.87
C GLU A 252 -3.07 -12.88 11.05
N LEU A 253 -2.44 -11.71 11.11
CA LEU A 253 -2.65 -10.73 12.17
C LEU A 253 -4.06 -10.14 12.16
N GLU A 254 -4.70 -9.96 11.00
CA GLU A 254 -6.12 -9.58 10.91
C GLU A 254 -7.03 -10.70 11.41
N LEU A 255 -6.71 -11.96 11.10
CA LEU A 255 -7.46 -13.10 11.66
C LEU A 255 -7.35 -13.15 13.19
N LEU A 256 -6.17 -12.88 13.76
CA LEU A 256 -5.98 -12.80 15.21
C LEU A 256 -6.72 -11.61 15.83
N ALA A 257 -6.75 -10.46 15.15
CA ALA A 257 -7.50 -9.28 15.56
C ALA A 257 -9.00 -9.58 15.61
N SER A 258 -9.55 -10.13 14.52
CA SER A 258 -10.96 -10.47 14.40
C SER A 258 -11.40 -11.52 15.43
N LYS A 259 -10.55 -12.49 15.77
CA LYS A 259 -10.78 -13.45 16.86
C LYS A 259 -10.93 -12.75 18.21
N SER A 260 -10.09 -11.75 18.48
CA SER A 260 -10.17 -10.94 19.69
C SER A 260 -11.43 -10.07 19.72
N ASP A 261 -11.87 -9.55 18.56
CA ASP A 261 -13.12 -8.78 18.44
C ASP A 261 -14.36 -9.66 18.70
N VAL A 262 -14.40 -10.90 18.21
CA VAL A 262 -15.47 -11.85 18.53
C VAL A 262 -15.53 -12.13 20.02
N SER A 263 -14.37 -12.31 20.66
CA SER A 263 -14.30 -12.52 22.11
C SER A 263 -14.81 -11.31 22.89
N ALA A 264 -14.38 -10.09 22.50
CA ALA A 264 -14.86 -8.85 23.11
C ALA A 264 -16.38 -8.65 22.93
N ALA A 265 -16.90 -8.90 21.72
CA ALA A 265 -18.32 -8.80 21.42
C ALA A 265 -19.16 -9.82 22.21
N ARG A 266 -18.65 -11.05 22.40
CA ARG A 266 -19.29 -12.05 23.27
C ARG A 266 -19.32 -11.58 24.73
N LYS A 267 -18.24 -10.98 25.22
CA LYS A 267 -18.15 -10.49 26.60
C LYS A 267 -19.04 -9.29 26.89
N ALA A 268 -19.52 -8.61 25.85
CA ALA A 268 -20.50 -7.54 25.98
C ALA A 268 -21.90 -8.02 26.48
N PHE A 269 -22.18 -9.31 26.49
CA PHE A 269 -23.37 -9.87 27.10
C PHE A 269 -23.28 -9.97 28.63
N PHE A 270 -22.10 -9.94 29.22
CA PHE A 270 -21.90 -10.04 30.66
C PHE A 270 -22.12 -8.70 31.36
N PRO A 271 -22.49 -8.72 32.67
CA PRO A 271 -22.61 -7.49 33.45
C PRO A 271 -21.32 -6.68 33.45
N SER A 272 -21.38 -5.38 33.29
CA SER A 272 -20.26 -4.47 33.50
C SER A 272 -20.27 -3.93 34.92
N ILE A 273 -19.08 -3.82 35.50
CA ILE A 273 -18.86 -3.18 36.80
C ILE A 273 -18.23 -1.82 36.54
N VAL A 274 -18.95 -0.78 36.93
CA VAL A 274 -18.49 0.60 36.79
C VAL A 274 -18.32 1.20 38.18
N ILE A 275 -17.14 1.73 38.45
CA ILE A 275 -16.81 2.50 39.64
C ILE A 275 -16.72 3.94 39.21
N GLY A 276 -17.48 4.81 39.88
CA GLY A 276 -17.48 6.23 39.54
C GLY A 276 -17.64 7.08 40.77
N GLY A 277 -17.25 8.32 40.65
CA GLY A 277 -17.40 9.29 41.73
C GLY A 277 -17.12 10.71 41.27
N ASN A 278 -17.49 11.64 42.09
CA ASN A 278 -17.14 13.04 41.93
C ASN A 278 -16.68 13.61 43.26
N GLY A 279 -15.87 14.65 43.21
CA GLY A 279 -15.46 15.40 44.36
C GLY A 279 -15.07 16.82 43.97
N GLY A 280 -15.49 17.79 44.74
CA GLY A 280 -15.27 19.19 44.40
C GLY A 280 -15.97 20.16 45.31
N PHE A 281 -16.26 21.33 44.80
CA PHE A 281 -16.93 22.42 45.50
C PHE A 281 -18.28 22.71 44.84
N ASN A 282 -19.31 22.80 45.69
CA ASN A 282 -20.67 23.15 45.25
C ASN A 282 -21.28 24.17 46.22
N ALA A 283 -21.85 25.23 45.67
CA ALA A 283 -22.58 26.23 46.43
C ALA A 283 -23.66 26.92 45.60
N PHE A 284 -24.68 27.44 46.22
CA PHE A 284 -25.70 28.28 45.58
C PHE A 284 -25.29 29.77 45.50
N ASP A 285 -24.28 30.24 46.28
CA ASP A 285 -23.71 31.55 46.20
C ASP A 285 -22.23 31.51 45.81
N LEU A 286 -21.82 32.43 44.92
CA LEU A 286 -20.47 32.50 44.38
C LEU A 286 -19.40 32.82 45.44
N ASP A 287 -19.76 33.67 46.45
CA ASP A 287 -18.86 34.04 47.53
C ASP A 287 -18.57 32.88 48.50
N LYS A 288 -19.44 31.87 48.51
CA LYS A 288 -19.32 30.66 49.33
C LYS A 288 -18.72 29.48 48.59
N TRP A 289 -18.54 29.60 47.27
CA TRP A 289 -18.20 28.45 46.41
C TRP A 289 -16.93 27.69 46.84
N PHE A 290 -15.90 28.40 47.28
CA PHE A 290 -14.65 27.79 47.73
C PHE A 290 -14.47 27.77 49.26
N THR A 291 -15.54 27.80 50.02
CA THR A 291 -15.49 27.78 51.49
C THR A 291 -15.32 26.34 52.00
N ALA A 292 -14.10 25.95 52.33
CA ALA A 292 -13.84 24.61 52.89
C ALA A 292 -14.05 24.62 54.44
N PRO A 293 -14.62 23.55 55.02
CA PRO A 293 -15.19 22.37 54.40
C PRO A 293 -16.64 22.50 53.94
N ALA A 294 -17.31 23.64 54.15
CA ALA A 294 -18.75 23.83 54.03
C ALA A 294 -19.29 23.58 52.60
N SER A 295 -18.50 23.93 51.57
CA SER A 295 -18.87 23.73 50.16
C SER A 295 -18.20 22.49 49.51
N LEU A 296 -17.45 21.71 50.30
CA LEU A 296 -16.83 20.49 49.78
C LEU A 296 -17.90 19.38 49.65
N VAL A 297 -18.02 18.85 48.45
CA VAL A 297 -18.92 17.73 48.13
C VAL A 297 -18.13 16.55 47.53
N TYR A 298 -18.52 15.34 47.87
CA TYR A 298 -17.98 14.15 47.23
C TYR A 298 -19.03 13.06 47.14
N ASN A 299 -18.91 12.25 46.12
CA ASN A 299 -19.69 11.03 45.94
C ASN A 299 -18.79 9.94 45.41
N LEU A 300 -18.88 8.75 45.93
CA LEU A 300 -18.19 7.56 45.43
C LEU A 300 -19.18 6.41 45.40
N GLY A 301 -19.29 5.76 44.25
CA GLY A 301 -20.21 4.65 44.06
C GLY A 301 -19.66 3.58 43.14
N ALA A 302 -20.14 2.37 43.29
CA ALA A 302 -19.91 1.28 42.37
C ALA A 302 -21.25 0.67 41.96
N GLY A 303 -21.42 0.40 40.67
CA GLY A 303 -22.63 -0.17 40.11
C GLY A 303 -22.35 -1.37 39.22
N ILE A 304 -23.24 -2.36 39.27
CA ILE A 304 -23.21 -3.49 38.32
C ILE A 304 -24.42 -3.33 37.41
N THR A 305 -24.14 -3.28 36.10
CA THR A 305 -25.19 -3.14 35.09
C THR A 305 -25.15 -4.33 34.13
N ALA A 306 -26.23 -5.11 34.10
CA ALA A 306 -26.40 -6.21 33.18
C ALA A 306 -27.36 -5.82 32.03
N PRO A 307 -26.97 -5.99 30.75
CA PRO A 307 -27.86 -5.73 29.63
C PRO A 307 -28.91 -6.82 29.49
N ILE A 308 -30.15 -6.55 29.91
CA ILE A 308 -31.29 -7.52 29.77
C ILE A 308 -31.90 -7.39 28.36
N PHE A 309 -32.16 -6.17 27.92
CA PHE A 309 -32.71 -5.86 26.60
C PHE A 309 -32.06 -4.65 26.00
N LYS A 310 -31.31 -4.83 24.90
CA LYS A 310 -30.59 -3.80 24.16
C LYS A 310 -31.02 -3.78 22.69
N GLN A 311 -32.32 -3.96 22.41
CA GLN A 311 -32.88 -3.88 21.04
C GLN A 311 -32.07 -4.69 20.00
N ASN A 312 -31.64 -5.90 20.36
CA ASN A 312 -30.78 -6.79 19.57
C ASN A 312 -29.36 -6.23 19.23
N THR A 313 -28.99 -5.04 19.67
CA THR A 313 -27.69 -4.40 19.31
C THR A 313 -26.50 -5.31 19.66
N ILE A 314 -26.43 -5.87 20.86
CA ILE A 314 -25.30 -6.73 21.28
C ILE A 314 -25.26 -8.02 20.45
N ARG A 315 -26.42 -8.62 20.15
CA ARG A 315 -26.50 -9.81 19.29
C ARG A 315 -26.05 -9.51 17.86
N ALA A 316 -26.49 -8.38 17.31
CA ALA A 316 -26.06 -7.92 15.97
C ALA A 316 -24.55 -7.70 15.91
N LEU A 317 -23.96 -6.97 16.87
CA LEU A 317 -22.51 -6.75 16.94
C LEU A 317 -21.71 -8.06 17.08
N TRP A 318 -22.22 -9.02 17.84
CA TRP A 318 -21.57 -10.33 17.94
C TRP A 318 -21.65 -11.15 16.66
N ASN A 319 -22.81 -11.13 15.96
CA ASN A 319 -22.95 -11.79 14.66
C ASN A 319 -22.09 -11.11 13.59
N ASP A 320 -22.01 -9.77 13.59
CA ASP A 320 -21.10 -9.02 12.73
C ASP A 320 -19.64 -9.43 12.97
N ALA A 321 -19.19 -9.42 14.22
CA ALA A 321 -17.83 -9.84 14.56
C ALA A 321 -17.51 -11.28 14.09
N LYS A 322 -18.46 -12.22 14.20
CA LYS A 322 -18.30 -13.59 13.67
C LYS A 322 -18.18 -13.60 12.14
N SER A 323 -18.99 -12.79 11.46
CA SER A 323 -18.92 -12.69 10.00
C SER A 323 -17.59 -12.08 9.55
N GLN A 324 -17.13 -11.03 10.23
CA GLN A 324 -15.81 -10.43 9.98
C GLN A 324 -14.66 -11.44 10.22
N GLN A 325 -14.75 -12.26 11.26
CA GLN A 325 -13.77 -13.33 11.49
C GLN A 325 -13.75 -14.37 10.36
N ARG A 326 -14.94 -14.75 9.82
CA ARG A 326 -15.02 -15.65 8.67
C ARG A 326 -14.42 -15.01 7.40
N ILE A 327 -14.70 -13.73 7.18
CA ILE A 327 -14.10 -12.95 6.07
C ILE A 327 -12.57 -12.94 6.21
N ALA A 328 -12.05 -12.66 7.42
CA ALA A 328 -10.61 -12.67 7.67
C ALA A 328 -9.98 -14.04 7.45
N LEU A 329 -10.66 -15.14 7.85
CA LEU A 329 -10.20 -16.50 7.61
C LEU A 329 -10.15 -16.84 6.11
N LEU A 330 -11.21 -16.51 5.38
CA LEU A 330 -11.26 -16.71 3.92
C LEU A 330 -10.18 -15.87 3.20
N GLY A 331 -9.99 -14.62 3.62
CA GLY A 331 -8.94 -13.74 3.10
C GLY A 331 -7.54 -14.28 3.37
N TYR A 332 -7.29 -14.84 4.55
CA TYR A 332 -6.03 -15.51 4.85
C TYR A 332 -5.77 -16.71 3.92
N HIS A 333 -6.77 -17.59 3.74
CA HIS A 333 -6.65 -18.74 2.82
C HIS A 333 -6.41 -18.28 1.37
N GLU A 334 -7.13 -17.27 0.90
CA GLU A 334 -6.96 -16.70 -0.44
C GLU A 334 -5.55 -16.13 -0.63
N THR A 335 -5.04 -15.41 0.36
CA THR A 335 -3.68 -14.83 0.33
C THR A 335 -2.62 -15.93 0.23
N VAL A 336 -2.76 -17.02 1.00
CA VAL A 336 -1.86 -18.18 0.95
C VAL A 336 -1.91 -18.87 -0.42
N LEU A 337 -3.11 -19.09 -0.98
CA LEU A 337 -3.26 -19.72 -2.31
C LEU A 337 -2.66 -18.86 -3.41
N LYS A 338 -2.92 -17.55 -3.42
CA LYS A 338 -2.33 -16.60 -4.38
C LYS A 338 -0.80 -16.54 -4.27
N ALA A 339 -0.28 -16.55 -3.06
CA ALA A 339 1.15 -16.56 -2.83
C ALA A 339 1.80 -17.84 -3.37
N TYR A 340 1.17 -18.98 -3.19
CA TYR A 340 1.63 -20.25 -3.71
C TYR A 340 1.59 -20.29 -5.25
N GLU A 341 0.47 -19.87 -5.84
CA GLU A 341 0.30 -19.74 -7.29
C GLU A 341 1.37 -18.84 -7.90
N GLU A 342 1.59 -17.64 -7.33
CA GLU A 342 2.59 -16.66 -7.78
C GLU A 342 3.98 -17.32 -7.84
N VAL A 343 4.38 -18.02 -6.79
CA VAL A 343 5.71 -18.65 -6.73
C VAL A 343 5.84 -19.77 -7.73
N LEU A 344 4.83 -20.65 -7.88
CA LEU A 344 4.86 -21.72 -8.88
C LEU A 344 4.97 -21.16 -10.30
N ASN A 345 4.19 -20.13 -10.63
CA ASN A 345 4.25 -19.48 -11.93
C ASN A 345 5.64 -18.89 -12.20
N LEU A 346 6.24 -18.23 -11.20
CA LEU A 346 7.58 -17.63 -11.34
C LEU A 346 8.69 -18.70 -11.46
N ILE A 347 8.61 -19.79 -10.71
CA ILE A 347 9.56 -20.90 -10.84
C ILE A 347 9.46 -21.54 -12.24
N THR A 348 8.24 -21.77 -12.72
CA THR A 348 8.01 -22.34 -14.05
C THR A 348 8.55 -21.40 -15.13
N ALA A 349 8.24 -20.10 -15.05
CA ALA A 349 8.75 -19.09 -15.97
C ALA A 349 10.28 -19.00 -15.93
N SER A 350 10.89 -19.07 -14.74
CA SER A 350 12.35 -19.04 -14.57
C SER A 350 13.02 -20.27 -15.22
N SER A 351 12.46 -21.46 -15.02
CA SER A 351 13.01 -22.68 -15.63
C SER A 351 12.96 -22.66 -17.15
N GLN A 352 11.91 -22.06 -17.74
CA GLN A 352 11.75 -21.95 -19.18
C GLN A 352 12.56 -20.79 -19.79
N MET A 353 12.85 -19.74 -19.02
CA MET A 353 13.50 -18.53 -19.50
C MET A 353 14.86 -18.80 -20.14
N HIS A 354 15.67 -19.65 -19.51
CA HIS A 354 17.00 -20.01 -20.06
C HIS A 354 16.88 -20.67 -21.44
N GLN A 355 15.94 -21.57 -21.60
CA GLN A 355 15.71 -22.26 -22.88
C GLN A 355 15.16 -21.30 -23.94
N ARG A 356 14.20 -20.45 -23.59
CA ARG A 356 13.66 -19.39 -24.47
C ARG A 356 14.76 -18.47 -24.99
N LYS A 357 15.66 -18.00 -24.09
CA LYS A 357 16.82 -17.21 -24.51
C LYS A 357 17.72 -17.91 -25.48
N LYS A 358 18.06 -19.16 -25.20
CA LYS A 358 18.92 -19.98 -26.11
C LYS A 358 18.31 -20.15 -27.50
N LEU A 359 17.01 -20.43 -27.58
CA LEU A 359 16.30 -20.55 -28.86
C LEU A 359 16.27 -19.19 -29.59
N LYS A 360 16.04 -18.09 -28.89
CA LYS A 360 16.00 -16.76 -29.51
C LYS A 360 17.39 -16.28 -29.98
N GLU A 361 18.45 -16.65 -29.28
CA GLU A 361 19.82 -16.39 -29.74
C GLU A 361 20.18 -17.16 -31.01
N GLU A 362 19.75 -18.41 -31.13
CA GLU A 362 19.96 -19.21 -32.33
C GLU A 362 19.15 -18.65 -33.51
N GLU A 363 17.90 -18.27 -33.28
CA GLU A 363 17.06 -17.62 -34.28
C GLU A 363 17.67 -16.32 -34.77
N SER A 364 18.18 -15.47 -33.86
CA SER A 364 18.86 -14.21 -34.19
C SER A 364 20.10 -14.46 -35.06
N ARG A 365 20.91 -15.48 -34.76
CA ARG A 365 22.06 -15.87 -35.63
C ARG A 365 21.63 -16.28 -37.02
N ILE A 366 20.53 -17.03 -37.14
CA ILE A 366 19.96 -17.46 -38.43
C ILE A 366 19.51 -16.24 -39.23
N HIS A 367 18.76 -15.32 -38.62
CA HIS A 367 18.28 -14.12 -39.31
C HIS A 367 19.41 -13.16 -39.67
N HIS A 368 20.43 -13.02 -38.84
CA HIS A 368 21.63 -12.25 -39.19
C HIS A 368 22.34 -12.80 -40.43
N ARG A 369 22.48 -14.13 -40.53
CA ARG A 369 23.05 -14.78 -41.70
C ARG A 369 22.13 -14.66 -42.92
N SER A 370 20.80 -14.74 -42.71
CA SER A 370 19.82 -14.65 -43.80
C SER A 370 19.82 -13.24 -44.43
N ILE A 371 19.89 -12.17 -43.64
CA ILE A 371 19.96 -10.82 -44.20
C ILE A 371 21.27 -10.58 -44.95
N TYR A 372 22.40 -11.11 -44.43
CA TYR A 372 23.67 -11.03 -45.15
C TYR A 372 23.59 -11.75 -46.51
N ASN A 373 23.10 -13.00 -46.55
CA ASN A 373 22.95 -13.77 -47.77
C ASN A 373 21.97 -13.10 -48.76
N ALA A 374 20.83 -12.60 -48.27
CA ALA A 374 19.84 -11.89 -49.11
C ALA A 374 20.47 -10.69 -49.83
N ASN A 375 21.25 -9.88 -49.07
CA ASN A 375 21.97 -8.73 -49.65
C ASN A 375 22.99 -9.11 -50.69
N GLU A 376 23.79 -10.17 -50.44
CA GLU A 376 24.80 -10.62 -51.43
C GLU A 376 24.10 -11.24 -52.67
N MET A 377 23.06 -12.02 -52.52
CA MET A 377 22.28 -12.60 -53.64
C MET A 377 21.59 -11.50 -54.45
N PHE A 378 21.12 -10.44 -53.80
CA PHE A 378 20.50 -9.30 -54.50
C PHE A 378 21.52 -8.58 -55.39
N LYS A 379 22.77 -8.32 -54.89
CA LYS A 379 23.85 -7.67 -55.65
C LYS A 379 24.21 -8.46 -56.94
N VAL A 380 24.07 -9.77 -56.94
CA VAL A 380 24.39 -10.62 -58.09
C VAL A 380 23.14 -11.03 -58.90
N GLY A 381 21.96 -10.48 -58.57
CA GLY A 381 20.73 -10.72 -59.33
C GLY A 381 20.01 -12.03 -59.04
N PHE A 382 20.45 -12.84 -58.04
CA PHE A 382 19.80 -14.12 -57.65
C PHE A 382 18.66 -13.96 -56.64
N ALA A 383 18.53 -12.82 -55.97
CA ALA A 383 17.42 -12.53 -55.07
C ALA A 383 16.68 -11.26 -55.51
N GLY A 384 15.38 -11.20 -55.25
CA GLY A 384 14.57 -10.01 -55.47
C GLY A 384 14.68 -9.07 -54.30
N TYR A 385 14.29 -7.77 -54.50
CA TYR A 385 14.23 -6.78 -53.44
C TYR A 385 13.27 -7.20 -52.32
N LEU A 386 12.23 -7.99 -52.61
CA LEU A 386 11.29 -8.52 -51.59
C LEU A 386 11.96 -9.51 -50.63
N ASP A 387 12.94 -10.29 -51.12
CA ASP A 387 13.67 -11.22 -50.30
C ASP A 387 14.52 -10.47 -49.25
N VAL A 388 15.21 -9.39 -49.70
CA VAL A 388 15.98 -8.52 -48.82
C VAL A 388 15.08 -7.83 -47.78
N LEU A 389 13.96 -7.28 -48.22
CA LEU A 389 13.00 -6.58 -47.33
C LEU A 389 12.43 -7.53 -46.28
N SER A 390 12.03 -8.76 -46.70
CA SER A 390 11.51 -9.78 -45.80
C SER A 390 12.56 -10.27 -44.80
N ALA A 391 13.83 -10.43 -45.24
CA ALA A 391 14.93 -10.82 -44.35
C ALA A 391 15.22 -9.72 -43.29
N ASP A 392 15.20 -8.44 -43.69
CA ASP A 392 15.38 -7.29 -42.83
C ASP A 392 14.25 -7.17 -41.77
N GLU A 393 12.98 -7.36 -42.21
CA GLU A 393 11.86 -7.31 -41.27
C GLU A 393 11.97 -8.42 -40.23
N ARG A 394 12.23 -9.65 -40.61
CA ARG A 394 12.37 -10.78 -39.69
C ARG A 394 13.55 -10.60 -38.73
N PHE A 395 14.66 -10.09 -39.22
CA PHE A 395 15.82 -9.83 -38.39
C PHE A 395 15.51 -8.77 -37.32
N LEU A 396 14.90 -7.62 -37.72
CA LEU A 396 14.53 -6.57 -36.81
C LEU A 396 13.52 -7.06 -35.75
N ASP A 397 12.46 -7.77 -36.16
CA ASP A 397 11.46 -8.29 -35.25
C ASP A 397 12.10 -9.24 -34.23
N CYS A 398 12.99 -10.14 -34.69
CA CYS A 398 13.71 -11.05 -33.81
C CYS A 398 14.62 -10.32 -32.83
N GLU A 399 15.31 -9.24 -33.23
CA GLU A 399 16.16 -8.45 -32.34
C GLU A 399 15.32 -7.69 -31.28
N LEU A 400 14.18 -7.11 -31.66
CA LEU A 400 13.28 -6.45 -30.73
C LEU A 400 12.71 -7.44 -29.69
N GLU A 401 12.32 -8.65 -30.15
CA GLU A 401 11.87 -9.72 -29.28
C GLU A 401 12.98 -10.24 -28.35
N ARG A 402 14.21 -10.36 -28.83
CA ARG A 402 15.39 -10.74 -28.05
C ARG A 402 15.65 -9.74 -26.92
N ILE A 403 15.54 -8.43 -27.23
CA ILE A 403 15.66 -7.36 -26.22
C ILE A 403 14.54 -7.50 -25.18
N ALA A 404 13.28 -7.66 -25.62
CA ALA A 404 12.15 -7.82 -24.73
C ALA A 404 12.30 -9.03 -23.80
N LEU A 405 12.78 -10.16 -24.32
CA LEU A 405 13.02 -11.40 -23.57
C LEU A 405 14.10 -11.22 -22.47
N ASN A 406 15.15 -10.45 -22.76
CA ASN A 406 16.18 -10.14 -21.78
C ASN A 406 15.65 -9.25 -20.66
N VAL A 407 14.84 -8.24 -20.99
CA VAL A 407 14.14 -7.41 -20.00
C VAL A 407 13.18 -8.24 -19.15
N GLU A 408 12.39 -9.13 -19.79
CA GLU A 408 11.49 -10.06 -19.10
C GLU A 408 12.25 -10.93 -18.08
N SER A 409 13.45 -11.42 -18.46
CA SER A 409 14.32 -12.17 -17.56
C SER A 409 14.73 -11.37 -16.31
N CYS A 410 15.13 -10.10 -16.47
CA CYS A 410 15.47 -9.25 -15.33
C CYS A 410 14.25 -9.01 -14.43
N LYS A 411 13.09 -8.74 -15.03
CA LYS A 411 11.82 -8.56 -14.31
C LYS A 411 11.42 -9.82 -13.53
N LEU A 412 11.63 -10.99 -14.12
CA LEU A 412 11.34 -12.27 -13.49
C LEU A 412 12.13 -12.47 -12.18
N HIS A 413 13.42 -12.12 -12.18
CA HIS A 413 14.25 -12.17 -10.97
C HIS A 413 13.76 -11.19 -9.88
N ILE A 414 13.34 -9.98 -10.28
CA ILE A 414 12.76 -9.00 -9.35
C ILE A 414 11.45 -9.54 -8.75
N MET A 415 10.58 -10.13 -9.58
CA MET A 415 9.32 -10.71 -9.12
C MET A 415 9.55 -11.90 -8.20
N LEU A 416 10.54 -12.74 -8.51
CA LEU A 416 10.92 -13.87 -7.65
C LEU A 416 11.44 -13.39 -6.29
N TYR A 417 12.31 -12.38 -6.28
CA TYR A 417 12.77 -11.74 -5.04
C TYR A 417 11.59 -11.24 -4.19
N ARG A 418 10.62 -10.57 -4.81
CA ARG A 418 9.40 -10.10 -4.15
C ARG A 418 8.57 -11.27 -3.59
N ALA A 419 8.31 -12.28 -4.41
CA ALA A 419 7.48 -13.43 -4.07
C ALA A 419 8.07 -14.27 -2.94
N LEU A 420 9.39 -14.25 -2.78
CA LEU A 420 10.11 -14.91 -1.68
C LEU A 420 10.17 -14.07 -0.39
N GLY A 421 9.54 -12.90 -0.37
CA GLY A 421 9.54 -12.00 0.79
C GLY A 421 10.83 -11.19 0.92
N GLY A 422 11.58 -11.02 -0.16
CA GLY A 422 12.80 -10.21 -0.21
C GLY A 422 12.55 -8.77 0.19
N GLY A 423 13.52 -8.13 0.87
CA GLY A 423 13.42 -6.75 1.35
C GLY A 423 12.58 -6.58 2.61
N SER A 424 12.09 -7.65 3.21
CA SER A 424 11.31 -7.61 4.46
C SER A 424 12.17 -7.43 5.72
N ASN A 425 13.50 -7.57 5.60
CA ASN A 425 14.46 -7.37 6.69
C ASN A 425 15.00 -5.95 6.72
#